data_7646cf49df83e3de63173e0db2824281
#
_entry.id   7646cf49df83e3de63173e0db2824281
#
_cell.length_a   1.000
_cell.length_b   1.000
_cell.length_c   1.000
_cell.angle_alpha   90.00
_cell.angle_beta   90.00
_cell.angle_gamma   90.00
#
_symmetry.space_group_name_H-M   'P 1'
#
loop_
_entity.id
_entity.type
_entity.pdbx_description
1 polymer ?
#
loop_
_entity_poly.entity_id
_entity_poly.type
_entity_poly.pdbx_seq_one_letter_code
_entity_poly.pdbx_strand_id
1 'polypeptide(L)'
;MKQTAIILTLQLLMVVSMSAQGPQKFSPEKFDADMEKFVAEQAKLTQQESEKFFPLFREMHQKQRAVYHQIRQATKHKPADDKACEATLKLCDKLNVELREIEKTYHLKMMKVISAQKVYDAILAENQFHRRMMRGWQAPNGQKGWQNPFGGQHWGKRR
;
A
#
# COMPACT_ATOMS: atom_id res chain seq x y z
N MET A 1 11.40 -53.84 25.35
CA MET A 1 10.03 -53.49 24.91
C MET A 1 9.43 -52.25 25.60
N LYS A 2 9.89 -51.80 26.78
CA LYS A 2 9.34 -50.58 27.46
C LYS A 2 9.95 -49.26 26.95
N GLN A 3 11.15 -49.29 26.38
CA GLN A 3 11.81 -48.07 25.88
C GLN A 3 11.36 -47.67 24.47
N THR A 4 10.91 -48.58 23.64
CA THR A 4 10.38 -48.27 22.30
C THR A 4 8.99 -47.63 22.33
N ALA A 5 8.19 -47.91 23.37
CA ALA A 5 6.87 -47.29 23.53
C ALA A 5 6.96 -45.81 23.93
N ILE A 6 8.02 -45.42 24.69
CA ILE A 6 8.21 -44.03 25.14
C ILE A 6 8.66 -43.11 23.96
N ILE A 7 9.43 -43.65 23.02
CA ILE A 7 9.90 -42.88 21.87
C ILE A 7 8.75 -42.63 20.88
N LEU A 8 7.82 -43.58 20.74
CA LEU A 8 6.66 -43.41 19.84
C LEU A 8 5.63 -42.41 20.38
N THR A 9 5.49 -42.30 21.71
CA THR A 9 4.58 -41.31 22.34
C THR A 9 5.15 -39.88 22.30
N LEU A 10 6.47 -39.72 22.28
CA LEU A 10 7.09 -38.39 22.20
C LEU A 10 7.04 -37.80 20.78
N GLN A 11 6.98 -38.64 19.75
CA GLN A 11 6.83 -38.19 18.36
C GLN A 11 5.41 -37.77 18.00
N LEU A 12 4.40 -38.22 18.72
CA LEU A 12 2.99 -37.88 18.44
C LEU A 12 2.58 -36.50 19.01
N LEU A 13 3.39 -35.91 19.90
CA LEU A 13 3.12 -34.60 20.51
C LEU A 13 3.65 -33.40 19.74
N MET A 14 4.41 -33.63 18.65
CA MET A 14 4.99 -32.56 17.80
C MET A 14 4.14 -32.14 16.61
N VAL A 15 2.94 -32.68 16.40
CA VAL A 15 2.14 -32.46 15.17
C VAL A 15 0.94 -31.52 15.40
N VAL A 16 0.73 -30.97 16.58
CA VAL A 16 -0.50 -30.18 16.87
C VAL A 16 -0.23 -28.67 17.02
N SER A 17 0.88 -28.15 16.49
CA SER A 17 1.15 -26.70 16.55
C SER A 17 1.05 -25.98 15.23
N MET A 18 0.38 -26.52 14.22
CA MET A 18 0.14 -25.84 12.94
C MET A 18 -1.36 -25.76 12.68
N SER A 19 -2.03 -24.78 13.21
CA SER A 19 -3.25 -24.21 12.60
C SER A 19 -4.05 -23.37 13.60
N ALA A 20 -3.59 -22.18 13.89
CA ALA A 20 -4.47 -21.12 14.40
C ALA A 20 -3.94 -19.75 13.96
N GLN A 21 -3.62 -19.61 12.66
CA GLN A 21 -3.57 -18.27 12.08
C GLN A 21 -5.00 -17.94 11.66
N GLY A 22 -5.76 -17.38 12.60
CA GLY A 22 -7.00 -16.69 12.29
C GLY A 22 -6.73 -15.61 11.22
N PRO A 23 -7.76 -15.07 10.53
CA PRO A 23 -7.57 -14.07 9.50
C PRO A 23 -6.68 -12.95 10.05
N GLN A 24 -5.47 -12.82 9.49
CA GLN A 24 -4.50 -11.82 9.96
C GLN A 24 -5.15 -10.45 9.83
N LYS A 25 -5.34 -9.78 10.98
CA LYS A 25 -5.80 -8.39 10.99
C LYS A 25 -4.83 -7.56 10.17
N PHE A 26 -5.35 -6.68 9.32
CA PHE A 26 -4.53 -5.75 8.55
C PHE A 26 -3.62 -4.96 9.50
N SER A 27 -2.30 -5.03 9.27
CA SER A 27 -1.31 -4.21 9.95
C SER A 27 -0.72 -3.21 8.95
N PRO A 28 -0.90 -1.90 9.18
CA PRO A 28 -0.29 -0.86 8.34
C PRO A 28 1.23 -0.97 8.28
N GLU A 29 1.87 -1.30 9.41
CA GLU A 29 3.33 -1.43 9.50
C GLU A 29 3.84 -2.60 8.65
N LYS A 30 3.13 -3.75 8.71
CA LYS A 30 3.46 -4.89 7.87
C LYS A 30 3.23 -4.58 6.39
N PHE A 31 2.15 -3.87 6.07
CA PHE A 31 1.87 -3.45 4.69
C PHE A 31 2.97 -2.55 4.14
N ASP A 32 3.41 -1.53 4.91
CA ASP A 32 4.48 -0.62 4.51
C ASP A 32 5.80 -1.39 4.35
N ALA A 33 6.14 -2.31 5.26
CA ALA A 33 7.34 -3.14 5.17
C ALA A 33 7.33 -4.09 3.95
N ASP A 34 6.21 -4.75 3.68
CA ASP A 34 6.05 -5.64 2.51
C ASP A 34 6.14 -4.83 1.20
N MET A 35 5.60 -3.61 1.16
CA MET A 35 5.70 -2.70 0.03
C MET A 35 7.16 -2.27 -0.22
N GLU A 36 7.87 -1.83 0.82
CA GLU A 36 9.27 -1.43 0.70
C GLU A 36 10.16 -2.58 0.19
N LYS A 37 9.97 -3.77 0.74
CA LYS A 37 10.67 -4.98 0.27
C LYS A 37 10.40 -5.24 -1.21
N PHE A 38 9.13 -5.20 -1.62
CA PHE A 38 8.74 -5.42 -3.00
C PHE A 38 9.34 -4.35 -3.93
N VAL A 39 9.29 -3.08 -3.54
CA VAL A 39 9.86 -1.97 -4.30
C VAL A 39 11.38 -2.13 -4.44
N ALA A 40 12.10 -2.47 -3.35
CA ALA A 40 13.54 -2.69 -3.40
C ALA A 40 13.93 -3.82 -4.36
N GLU A 41 13.20 -4.94 -4.34
CA GLU A 41 13.43 -6.09 -5.22
C GLU A 41 13.17 -5.74 -6.69
N GLN A 42 12.05 -5.09 -7.00
CA GLN A 42 11.67 -4.77 -8.38
C GLN A 42 12.55 -3.69 -9.01
N ALA A 43 12.90 -2.64 -8.25
CA ALA A 43 13.80 -1.58 -8.70
C ALA A 43 15.28 -1.94 -8.57
N LYS A 44 15.60 -3.16 -8.09
CA LYS A 44 16.97 -3.66 -7.88
C LYS A 44 17.83 -2.67 -7.08
N LEU A 45 17.25 -2.14 -6.00
CA LEU A 45 17.98 -1.21 -5.14
C LEU A 45 19.04 -1.98 -4.35
N THR A 46 20.27 -1.46 -4.32
CA THR A 46 21.29 -1.94 -3.38
C THR A 46 20.92 -1.53 -1.95
N GLN A 47 21.58 -2.13 -0.96
CA GLN A 47 21.40 -1.75 0.45
C GLN A 47 21.64 -0.26 0.66
N GLN A 48 22.74 0.27 0.12
CA GLN A 48 23.10 1.68 0.25
C GLN A 48 22.10 2.62 -0.43
N GLU A 49 21.54 2.23 -1.58
CA GLU A 49 20.49 3.00 -2.26
C GLU A 49 19.19 2.97 -1.48
N SER A 50 18.80 1.81 -0.93
CA SER A 50 17.62 1.64 -0.10
C SER A 50 17.66 2.54 1.14
N GLU A 51 18.78 2.60 1.82
CA GLU A 51 18.98 3.46 3.01
C GLU A 51 18.80 4.96 2.72
N LYS A 52 19.10 5.41 1.49
CA LYS A 52 18.90 6.81 1.07
C LYS A 52 17.51 7.07 0.51
N PHE A 53 16.92 6.08 -0.18
CA PHE A 53 15.65 6.19 -0.89
C PHE A 53 14.44 6.10 0.06
N PHE A 54 14.36 5.07 0.91
CA PHE A 54 13.17 4.81 1.71
C PHE A 54 12.81 5.90 2.73
N PRO A 55 13.73 6.64 3.35
CA PRO A 55 13.34 7.78 4.18
C PRO A 55 12.53 8.83 3.41
N LEU A 56 12.92 9.15 2.17
CA LEU A 56 12.20 10.08 1.30
C LEU A 56 10.86 9.51 0.83
N PHE A 57 10.83 8.22 0.52
CA PHE A 57 9.64 7.49 0.11
C PHE A 57 8.59 7.48 1.22
N ARG A 58 8.97 7.16 2.47
CA ARG A 58 8.08 7.22 3.64
C ARG A 58 7.56 8.62 3.91
N GLU A 59 8.42 9.64 3.83
CA GLU A 59 8.01 11.03 4.05
C GLU A 59 6.99 11.48 2.99
N MET A 60 7.19 11.11 1.72
CA MET A 60 6.20 11.33 0.65
C MET A 60 4.85 10.73 1.02
N HIS A 61 4.82 9.45 1.36
CA HIS A 61 3.59 8.75 1.72
C HIS A 61 2.90 9.35 2.95
N GLN A 62 3.67 9.77 3.94
CA GLN A 62 3.11 10.43 5.13
C GLN A 62 2.39 11.72 4.75
N LYS A 63 2.98 12.56 3.89
CA LYS A 63 2.36 13.79 3.40
C LYS A 63 1.12 13.50 2.54
N GLN A 64 1.21 12.53 1.64
CA GLN A 64 0.05 12.11 0.84
C GLN A 64 -1.10 11.59 1.72
N ARG A 65 -0.81 10.79 2.74
CA ARG A 65 -1.84 10.30 3.68
C ARG A 65 -2.56 11.45 4.40
N ALA A 66 -1.85 12.51 4.76
CA ALA A 66 -2.46 13.69 5.38
C ALA A 66 -3.45 14.39 4.42
N VAL A 67 -3.07 14.56 3.15
CA VAL A 67 -3.94 15.17 2.13
C VAL A 67 -5.13 14.25 1.81
N TYR A 68 -4.91 12.94 1.65
CA TYR A 68 -6.01 11.98 1.47
C TYR A 68 -6.99 11.97 2.63
N HIS A 69 -6.52 12.17 3.86
CA HIS A 69 -7.39 12.31 5.01
C HIS A 69 -8.29 13.54 4.87
N GLN A 70 -7.75 14.69 4.43
CA GLN A 70 -8.55 15.92 4.21
C GLN A 70 -9.61 15.69 3.12
N ILE A 71 -9.25 15.09 1.98
CA ILE A 71 -10.21 14.75 0.91
C ILE A 71 -11.33 13.87 1.47
N ARG A 72 -10.98 12.82 2.22
CA ARG A 72 -11.94 11.91 2.83
C ARG A 72 -12.89 12.61 3.80
N GLN A 73 -12.39 13.55 4.59
CA GLN A 73 -13.24 14.36 5.49
C GLN A 73 -14.17 15.26 4.68
N ALA A 74 -13.68 15.94 3.64
CA ALA A 74 -14.49 16.80 2.78
C ALA A 74 -15.61 16.04 2.05
N THR A 75 -15.38 14.76 1.71
CA THR A 75 -16.35 13.93 0.96
C THR A 75 -17.10 12.91 1.81
N LYS A 76 -16.95 12.98 3.14
CA LYS A 76 -17.58 12.01 4.07
C LYS A 76 -19.10 12.01 3.98
N HIS A 77 -19.69 13.16 3.76
CA HIS A 77 -21.14 13.35 3.62
C HIS A 77 -21.42 14.07 2.32
N LYS A 78 -22.56 13.73 1.69
CA LYS A 78 -23.04 14.48 0.52
C LYS A 78 -23.36 15.91 0.94
N PRO A 79 -22.83 16.93 0.23
CA PRO A 79 -23.19 18.34 0.52
C PRO A 79 -24.70 18.59 0.37
N ALA A 80 -25.20 19.56 1.15
CA ALA A 80 -26.64 19.80 1.30
C ALA A 80 -27.25 20.49 0.07
N ASP A 81 -26.51 21.32 -0.62
CA ASP A 81 -26.96 22.13 -1.75
C ASP A 81 -25.89 22.29 -2.84
N ASP A 82 -26.24 22.96 -3.92
CA ASP A 82 -25.37 23.16 -5.07
C ASP A 82 -24.12 23.98 -4.73
N LYS A 83 -24.27 25.05 -3.91
CA LYS A 83 -23.16 25.88 -3.49
C LYS A 83 -22.16 25.10 -2.63
N ALA A 84 -22.65 24.24 -1.74
CA ALA A 84 -21.82 23.37 -0.94
C ALA A 84 -21.14 22.28 -1.79
N CYS A 85 -21.82 21.77 -2.84
CA CYS A 85 -21.22 20.86 -3.82
C CYS A 85 -20.08 21.52 -4.57
N GLU A 86 -20.28 22.74 -5.07
CA GLU A 86 -19.24 23.52 -5.77
C GLU A 86 -18.01 23.75 -4.88
N ALA A 87 -18.24 24.18 -3.63
CA ALA A 87 -17.16 24.39 -2.67
C ALA A 87 -16.36 23.11 -2.39
N THR A 88 -17.07 21.98 -2.22
CA THR A 88 -16.42 20.67 -2.01
C THR A 88 -15.60 20.24 -3.22
N LEU A 89 -16.10 20.40 -4.43
CA LEU A 89 -15.36 20.09 -5.65
C LEU A 89 -14.09 20.92 -5.76
N LYS A 90 -14.18 22.25 -5.58
CA LYS A 90 -13.01 23.15 -5.60
C LYS A 90 -11.97 22.76 -4.55
N LEU A 91 -12.41 22.37 -3.34
CA LEU A 91 -11.49 21.90 -2.30
C LEU A 91 -10.81 20.60 -2.71
N CYS A 92 -11.56 19.62 -3.24
CA CYS A 92 -10.99 18.36 -3.70
C CYS A 92 -9.98 18.56 -4.85
N ASP A 93 -10.30 19.44 -5.80
CA ASP A 93 -9.39 19.75 -6.91
C ASP A 93 -8.09 20.38 -6.40
N LYS A 94 -8.17 21.35 -5.46
CA LYS A 94 -6.99 21.92 -4.81
C LYS A 94 -6.14 20.87 -4.12
N LEU A 95 -6.75 19.97 -3.35
CA LEU A 95 -6.03 18.90 -2.65
C LEU A 95 -5.41 17.88 -3.60
N ASN A 96 -6.06 17.59 -4.74
CA ASN A 96 -5.48 16.74 -5.78
C ASN A 96 -4.25 17.38 -6.44
N VAL A 97 -4.26 18.69 -6.66
CA VAL A 97 -3.06 19.42 -7.12
C VAL A 97 -1.94 19.32 -6.09
N GLU A 98 -2.24 19.50 -4.81
CA GLU A 98 -1.27 19.35 -3.71
C GLU A 98 -0.62 17.96 -3.70
N LEU A 99 -1.41 16.87 -3.90
CA LEU A 99 -0.87 15.51 -4.02
C LEU A 99 0.16 15.41 -5.15
N ARG A 100 -0.10 16.00 -6.31
CA ARG A 100 0.83 15.98 -7.45
C ARG A 100 2.10 16.80 -7.18
N GLU A 101 2.00 17.92 -6.49
CA GLU A 101 3.18 18.69 -6.10
C GLU A 101 4.04 17.96 -5.04
N ILE A 102 3.43 17.22 -4.12
CA ILE A 102 4.14 16.33 -3.20
C ILE A 102 4.91 15.27 -4.01
N GLU A 103 4.25 14.52 -4.89
CA GLU A 103 4.88 13.50 -5.74
C GLU A 103 6.08 14.08 -6.51
N LYS A 104 5.86 15.16 -7.24
CA LYS A 104 6.90 15.86 -8.00
C LYS A 104 8.10 16.24 -7.13
N THR A 105 7.82 16.83 -5.98
CA THR A 105 8.87 17.26 -5.04
C THR A 105 9.73 16.09 -4.57
N TYR A 106 9.09 14.97 -4.22
CA TYR A 106 9.82 13.80 -3.71
C TYR A 106 10.49 13.01 -4.83
N HIS A 107 9.92 12.91 -6.02
CA HIS A 107 10.60 12.34 -7.17
C HIS A 107 11.92 13.08 -7.46
N LEU A 108 11.90 14.42 -7.41
CA LEU A 108 13.12 15.23 -7.58
C LEU A 108 14.15 14.99 -6.46
N LYS A 109 13.71 14.83 -5.20
CA LYS A 109 14.59 14.49 -4.08
C LYS A 109 15.20 13.09 -4.25
N MET A 110 14.39 12.09 -4.62
CA MET A 110 14.81 10.71 -4.83
C MET A 110 15.84 10.60 -5.97
N MET A 111 15.62 11.32 -7.06
CA MET A 111 16.58 11.37 -8.20
C MET A 111 17.94 12.01 -7.85
N LYS A 112 18.05 12.69 -6.71
CA LYS A 112 19.35 13.18 -6.20
C LYS A 112 20.14 12.12 -5.45
N VAL A 113 19.51 11.04 -5.01
CA VAL A 113 20.13 10.00 -4.17
C VAL A 113 20.31 8.67 -4.88
N ILE A 114 19.47 8.38 -5.90
CA ILE A 114 19.60 7.21 -6.79
C ILE A 114 19.33 7.64 -8.24
N SER A 115 19.60 6.74 -9.20
CA SER A 115 19.35 7.06 -10.62
C SER A 115 17.87 7.27 -10.94
N ALA A 116 17.56 8.13 -11.91
CA ALA A 116 16.20 8.40 -12.36
C ALA A 116 15.49 7.12 -12.84
N GLN A 117 16.21 6.18 -13.48
CA GLN A 117 15.67 4.90 -13.91
C GLN A 117 15.18 4.08 -12.70
N LYS A 118 15.98 3.99 -11.63
CA LYS A 118 15.58 3.26 -10.42
C LYS A 118 14.42 3.93 -9.69
N VAL A 119 14.34 5.27 -9.68
CA VAL A 119 13.16 5.98 -9.17
C VAL A 119 11.91 5.61 -9.97
N TYR A 120 12.01 5.60 -11.30
CA TYR A 120 10.92 5.20 -12.17
C TYR A 120 10.46 3.75 -11.93
N ASP A 121 11.43 2.82 -11.85
CA ASP A 121 11.14 1.41 -11.56
C ASP A 121 10.50 1.23 -10.17
N ALA A 122 10.93 2.01 -9.17
CA ALA A 122 10.33 2.01 -7.83
C ALA A 122 8.86 2.47 -7.84
N ILE A 123 8.53 3.54 -8.59
CA ILE A 123 7.15 4.03 -8.77
C ILE A 123 6.29 2.98 -9.48
N LEU A 124 6.82 2.33 -10.51
CA LEU A 124 6.11 1.24 -11.19
C LEU A 124 5.87 0.05 -10.25
N ALA A 125 6.86 -0.31 -9.43
CA ALA A 125 6.76 -1.39 -8.46
C ALA A 125 5.70 -1.08 -7.39
N GLU A 126 5.67 0.12 -6.84
CA GLU A 126 4.63 0.58 -5.91
C GLU A 126 3.23 0.41 -6.51
N ASN A 127 3.02 0.91 -7.74
CA ASN A 127 1.75 0.77 -8.44
C ASN A 127 1.37 -0.70 -8.69
N GLN A 128 2.35 -1.58 -8.93
CA GLN A 128 2.12 -3.03 -9.08
C GLN A 128 1.74 -3.66 -7.74
N PHE A 129 2.41 -3.28 -6.65
CA PHE A 129 2.10 -3.76 -5.31
C PHE A 129 0.66 -3.43 -4.93
N HIS A 130 0.25 -2.18 -5.07
CA HIS A 130 -1.13 -1.76 -4.82
C HIS A 130 -2.15 -2.55 -5.65
N ARG A 131 -1.90 -2.74 -6.95
CA ARG A 131 -2.79 -3.55 -7.81
C ARG A 131 -2.88 -5.01 -7.39
N ARG A 132 -1.79 -5.60 -6.89
CA ARG A 132 -1.78 -6.99 -6.38
C ARG A 132 -2.60 -7.09 -5.09
N MET A 133 -2.40 -6.16 -4.16
CA MET A 133 -3.16 -6.12 -2.91
C MET A 133 -4.66 -5.94 -3.16
N MET A 134 -5.05 -5.02 -4.04
CA MET A 134 -6.45 -4.81 -4.40
C MET A 134 -7.09 -6.06 -5.01
N ARG A 135 -6.38 -6.81 -5.86
CA ARG A 135 -6.86 -8.08 -6.43
C ARG A 135 -6.97 -9.18 -5.39
N GLY A 136 -6.02 -9.28 -4.46
CA GLY A 136 -6.08 -10.26 -3.36
C GLY A 136 -7.27 -10.02 -2.42
N TRP A 137 -7.72 -8.78 -2.29
CA TRP A 137 -8.88 -8.43 -1.46
C TRP A 137 -10.23 -8.60 -2.18
N GLN A 138 -10.22 -8.75 -3.51
CA GLN A 138 -11.39 -9.10 -4.33
C GLN A 138 -11.60 -10.61 -4.49
N ALA A 139 -10.83 -11.45 -3.78
CA ALA A 139 -10.97 -12.89 -3.81
C ALA A 139 -12.34 -13.37 -3.29
N PRO A 140 -12.82 -14.57 -3.69
CA PRO A 140 -14.25 -14.92 -3.85
C PRO A 140 -15.11 -15.04 -2.60
N ASN A 141 -14.67 -14.63 -1.43
CA ASN A 141 -15.41 -14.78 -0.17
C ASN A 141 -16.27 -13.59 0.25
N GLY A 142 -16.63 -12.70 -0.67
CA GLY A 142 -17.70 -11.70 -0.43
C GLY A 142 -17.47 -10.69 0.71
N GLN A 143 -16.31 -10.65 1.32
CA GLN A 143 -15.98 -9.58 2.25
C GLN A 143 -15.66 -8.31 1.45
N LYS A 144 -16.58 -7.35 1.52
CA LYS A 144 -16.45 -6.02 0.93
C LYS A 144 -15.16 -5.35 1.46
N GLY A 145 -14.08 -5.55 0.72
CA GLY A 145 -12.86 -4.79 0.90
C GLY A 145 -13.14 -3.33 0.61
N TRP A 146 -12.38 -2.49 1.25
CA TRP A 146 -12.35 -1.04 1.18
C TRP A 146 -12.75 -0.50 -0.20
N GLN A 147 -13.91 0.14 -0.32
CA GLN A 147 -14.30 0.85 -1.53
C GLN A 147 -13.38 2.07 -1.64
N ASN A 148 -12.52 2.06 -2.65
CA ASN A 148 -11.75 3.25 -3.01
C ASN A 148 -12.75 4.35 -3.42
N PRO A 149 -12.93 5.43 -2.64
CA PRO A 149 -13.88 6.50 -2.99
C PRO A 149 -13.49 7.28 -4.25
N PHE A 150 -12.26 7.05 -4.72
CA PHE A 150 -11.74 7.62 -5.97
C PHE A 150 -11.43 6.49 -6.94
N GLY A 151 -12.49 5.81 -7.43
CA GLY A 151 -12.40 4.77 -8.43
C GLY A 151 -11.47 5.22 -9.55
N GLY A 152 -10.29 4.58 -9.63
CA GLY A 152 -9.32 4.85 -10.67
C GLY A 152 -10.00 4.77 -12.02
N GLN A 153 -9.86 5.83 -12.79
CA GLN A 153 -10.43 5.94 -14.13
C GLN A 153 -10.03 4.71 -14.94
N HIS A 154 -11.04 3.99 -15.36
CA HIS A 154 -10.96 2.88 -16.29
C HIS A 154 -10.47 3.45 -17.64
N TRP A 155 -9.14 3.49 -17.85
CA TRP A 155 -8.60 3.71 -19.17
C TRP A 155 -8.95 2.48 -20.01
N GLY A 156 -9.94 2.71 -20.89
CA GLY A 156 -10.57 1.70 -21.71
C GLY A 156 -9.56 0.84 -22.46
N LYS A 157 -9.85 -0.47 -22.49
CA LYS A 157 -9.34 -1.38 -23.49
C LYS A 157 -9.63 -0.77 -24.88
N ARG A 158 -8.60 -0.29 -25.58
CA ARG A 158 -8.70 -0.16 -27.02
C ARG A 158 -8.47 -1.55 -27.61
N ARG A 159 -9.45 -2.00 -28.35
CA ARG A 159 -9.37 -3.17 -29.22
C ARG A 159 -8.35 -2.94 -30.33
#